data_6d46c6e168489cc329f347197ec4d66a
#
_entry.id   6d46c6e168489cc329f347197ec4d66a
#
_cell.length_a   1.000
_cell.length_b   1.000
_cell.length_c   1.000
_cell.angle_alpha   90.00
_cell.angle_beta   90.00
_cell.angle_gamma   90.00
#
_symmetry.space_group_name_H-M   'P 1'
#
loop_
_entity.id
_entity.type
_entity.pdbx_description
1 polymer ?
#
loop_
_entity_poly.entity_id
_entity_poly.type
_entity_poly.pdbx_seq_one_letter_code
_entity_poly.pdbx_strand_id
1 'polypeptide(L)'
;MTSVTGRSLLELIDGADERGLAAAGLACLDRCLPLLASGGGDALRPVWAAVARGDGVAWGEVVAKALVELDAEGAEGADGVRAMLATAPPVWTVDALRTWADACSSTALALHGRFDAAGVPDGLVERCRAGDAAGAGPLLAGELRRQQAVLEAAAHGPTGLRRARELSVEGGRVLRAVVSRRARTA
;
A
#
# COMPACT_ATOMS: atom_id res chain seq x y z
N MET A 1 9.95 -32.04 -0.78
CA MET A 1 10.10 -30.68 -0.21
C MET A 1 8.74 -30.02 -0.26
N THR A 2 8.02 -30.04 0.84
CA THR A 2 6.73 -29.36 0.99
C THR A 2 7.00 -27.86 1.05
N SER A 3 6.73 -27.15 -0.04
CA SER A 3 6.57 -25.69 0.02
C SER A 3 5.48 -25.43 1.04
N VAL A 4 5.84 -24.79 2.14
CA VAL A 4 4.86 -24.13 3.00
C VAL A 4 4.27 -23.03 2.14
N THR A 5 3.16 -23.32 1.50
CA THR A 5 2.40 -22.36 0.72
C THR A 5 1.78 -21.40 1.74
N GLY A 6 2.47 -20.29 2.01
CA GLY A 6 1.87 -19.17 2.74
C GLY A 6 0.59 -18.74 2.02
N ARG A 7 -0.35 -18.17 2.77
CA ARG A 7 -1.59 -17.63 2.18
C ARG A 7 -1.25 -16.61 1.09
N SER A 8 -1.99 -16.66 -0.02
CA SER A 8 -1.90 -15.65 -1.07
C SER A 8 -2.33 -14.27 -0.54
N LEU A 9 -1.96 -13.22 -1.24
CA LEU A 9 -2.36 -11.87 -0.85
C LEU A 9 -3.89 -11.69 -0.88
N LEU A 10 -4.56 -12.31 -1.86
CA LEU A 10 -6.01 -12.30 -1.96
C LEU A 10 -6.68 -12.96 -0.74
N GLU A 11 -6.17 -14.13 -0.32
CA GLU A 11 -6.68 -14.80 0.88
C GLU A 11 -6.45 -14.01 2.16
N LEU A 12 -5.34 -13.27 2.24
CA LEU A 12 -5.06 -12.39 3.38
C LEU A 12 -6.01 -11.19 3.42
N ILE A 13 -6.30 -10.57 2.28
CA ILE A 13 -7.23 -9.45 2.17
C ILE A 13 -8.66 -9.93 2.50
N ASP A 14 -9.06 -11.08 1.96
CA ASP A 14 -10.41 -11.63 2.19
C ASP A 14 -10.66 -11.96 3.67
N GLY A 15 -9.65 -12.45 4.36
CA GLY A 15 -9.73 -12.82 5.78
C GLY A 15 -9.48 -11.68 6.77
N ALA A 16 -9.18 -10.46 6.32
CA ALA A 16 -8.86 -9.34 7.21
C ALA A 16 -10.12 -8.64 7.75
N ASP A 17 -10.01 -8.14 8.99
CA ASP A 17 -11.01 -7.27 9.61
C ASP A 17 -10.86 -5.81 9.13
N GLU A 18 -11.76 -4.92 9.57
CA GLU A 18 -11.75 -3.50 9.19
C GLU A 18 -10.40 -2.84 9.46
N ARG A 19 -9.80 -3.13 10.61
CA ARG A 19 -8.51 -2.55 11.01
C ARG A 19 -7.39 -3.05 10.10
N GLY A 20 -7.37 -4.34 9.81
CA GLY A 20 -6.41 -4.95 8.89
C GLY A 20 -6.54 -4.42 7.46
N LEU A 21 -7.77 -4.27 6.97
CA LEU A 21 -8.05 -3.72 5.64
C LEU A 21 -7.65 -2.25 5.54
N ALA A 22 -8.01 -1.44 6.53
CA ALA A 22 -7.60 -0.03 6.58
C ALA A 22 -6.08 0.12 6.63
N ALA A 23 -5.40 -0.71 7.44
CA ALA A 23 -3.94 -0.73 7.50
C ALA A 23 -3.31 -1.16 6.17
N ALA A 24 -3.87 -2.15 5.48
CA ALA A 24 -3.37 -2.63 4.20
C ALA A 24 -3.44 -1.56 3.11
N GLY A 25 -4.60 -0.92 2.93
CA GLY A 25 -4.78 0.17 1.96
C GLY A 25 -3.88 1.37 2.28
N LEU A 26 -3.88 1.79 3.54
CA LEU A 26 -3.05 2.91 4.02
C LEU A 26 -1.55 2.64 3.84
N ALA A 27 -1.10 1.42 4.09
CA ALA A 27 0.30 1.03 3.91
C ALA A 27 0.72 1.04 2.44
N CYS A 28 -0.15 0.60 1.52
CA CYS A 28 0.10 0.71 0.07
C CYS A 28 0.28 2.17 -0.35
N LEU A 29 -0.63 3.03 0.10
CA LEU A 29 -0.58 4.46 -0.15
C LEU A 29 0.71 5.10 0.39
N ASP A 30 1.03 4.85 1.66
CA ASP A 30 2.20 5.39 2.36
C ASP A 30 3.51 5.03 1.63
N ARG A 31 3.64 3.80 1.15
CA ARG A 31 4.81 3.36 0.38
C ARG A 31 4.92 4.01 -1.01
N CYS A 32 3.81 4.48 -1.56
CA CYS A 32 3.79 5.15 -2.86
C CYS A 32 3.92 6.68 -2.77
N LEU A 33 3.87 7.28 -1.57
CA LEU A 33 4.02 8.73 -1.38
C LEU A 33 5.28 9.34 -2.02
N PRO A 34 6.44 8.63 -2.10
CA PRO A 34 7.62 9.16 -2.79
C PRO A 34 7.41 9.52 -4.27
N LEU A 35 6.31 9.08 -4.87
CA LEU A 35 5.91 9.50 -6.23
C LEU A 35 5.24 10.88 -6.28
N LEU A 36 4.88 11.45 -5.14
CA LEU A 36 4.42 12.83 -5.04
C LEU A 36 5.62 13.79 -4.87
N ALA A 37 5.53 14.98 -5.44
CA ALA A 37 6.61 15.96 -5.37
C ALA A 37 6.96 16.34 -3.93
N SER A 38 5.97 16.46 -3.06
CA SER A 38 6.14 16.75 -1.62
C SER A 38 6.67 15.56 -0.81
N GLY A 39 6.57 14.32 -1.36
CA GLY A 39 6.88 13.08 -0.64
C GLY A 39 5.93 12.79 0.53
N GLY A 40 4.83 13.54 0.64
CA GLY A 40 3.73 13.30 1.58
C GLY A 40 3.98 13.70 3.04
N GLY A 41 5.20 13.96 3.45
CA GLY A 41 5.52 14.36 4.83
C GLY A 41 4.84 13.49 5.89
N ASP A 42 4.20 14.13 6.89
CA ASP A 42 3.48 13.48 8.00
C ASP A 42 1.95 13.41 7.79
N ALA A 43 1.45 13.70 6.59
CA ALA A 43 0.00 13.81 6.31
C ALA A 43 -0.78 12.54 6.67
N LEU A 44 -0.19 11.36 6.54
CA LEU A 44 -0.84 10.10 6.88
C LEU A 44 -0.73 9.71 8.37
N ARG A 45 0.01 10.45 9.18
CA ARG A 45 0.17 10.17 10.61
C ARG A 45 -1.16 10.15 11.39
N PRO A 46 -2.08 11.13 11.20
CA PRO A 46 -3.39 11.06 11.84
C PRO A 46 -4.24 9.88 11.39
N VAL A 47 -4.12 9.48 10.11
CA VAL A 47 -4.83 8.34 9.55
C VAL A 47 -4.34 7.04 10.21
N TRP A 48 -3.04 6.82 10.33
CA TRP A 48 -2.47 5.70 11.07
C TRP A 48 -2.92 5.66 12.53
N ALA A 49 -3.04 6.83 13.18
CA ALA A 49 -3.52 6.91 14.55
C ALA A 49 -5.00 6.49 14.67
N ALA A 50 -5.86 6.86 13.72
CA ALA A 50 -7.25 6.42 13.67
C ALA A 50 -7.36 4.90 13.47
N VAL A 51 -6.57 4.33 12.55
CA VAL A 51 -6.49 2.87 12.34
C VAL A 51 -6.05 2.14 13.61
N ALA A 52 -5.02 2.65 14.29
CA ALA A 52 -4.52 2.03 15.52
C ALA A 52 -5.58 1.98 16.63
N ARG A 53 -6.40 3.01 16.75
CA ARG A 53 -7.51 3.06 17.72
C ARG A 53 -8.75 2.28 17.27
N GLY A 54 -8.85 1.90 15.97
CA GLY A 54 -10.09 1.39 15.40
C GLY A 54 -11.20 2.44 15.40
N ASP A 55 -10.83 3.71 15.23
CA ASP A 55 -11.72 4.86 15.35
C ASP A 55 -12.37 5.15 14.00
N GLY A 56 -13.45 4.43 13.72
CA GLY A 56 -14.21 4.59 12.49
C GLY A 56 -14.91 5.95 12.36
N VAL A 57 -15.18 6.63 13.47
CA VAL A 57 -15.78 7.97 13.45
C VAL A 57 -14.75 9.00 12.98
N ALA A 58 -13.54 8.95 13.51
CA ALA A 58 -12.47 9.84 13.09
C ALA A 58 -11.92 9.52 11.69
N TRP A 59 -12.05 8.28 11.22
CA TRP A 59 -11.48 7.82 9.95
C TRP A 59 -11.82 8.73 8.77
N GLY A 60 -13.11 8.97 8.51
CA GLY A 60 -13.56 9.77 7.38
C GLY A 60 -13.01 11.20 7.41
N GLU A 61 -12.96 11.82 8.58
CA GLU A 61 -12.43 13.18 8.76
C GLU A 61 -10.92 13.25 8.49
N VAL A 62 -10.13 12.33 9.09
CA VAL A 62 -8.67 12.36 8.91
C VAL A 62 -8.24 11.98 7.51
N VAL A 63 -8.99 11.10 6.83
CA VAL A 63 -8.77 10.75 5.42
C VAL A 63 -9.03 11.97 4.53
N ALA A 64 -10.16 12.66 4.71
CA ALA A 64 -10.48 13.86 3.95
C ALA A 64 -9.42 14.95 4.14
N LYS A 65 -8.93 15.14 5.36
CA LYS A 65 -7.87 16.09 5.66
C LYS A 65 -6.55 15.70 4.99
N ALA A 66 -6.15 14.43 5.06
CA ALA A 66 -4.95 13.93 4.39
C ALA A 66 -5.01 14.12 2.87
N LEU A 67 -6.21 13.94 2.27
CA LEU A 67 -6.43 14.18 0.84
C LEU A 67 -6.10 15.62 0.46
N VAL A 68 -6.58 16.60 1.24
CA VAL A 68 -6.29 18.01 1.01
C VAL A 68 -4.79 18.33 1.17
N GLU A 69 -4.15 17.76 2.20
CA GLU A 69 -2.72 17.99 2.46
C GLU A 69 -1.81 17.36 1.39
N LEU A 70 -2.24 16.26 0.77
CA LEU A 70 -1.47 15.54 -0.24
C LEU A 70 -1.81 15.93 -1.69
N ASP A 71 -2.71 16.88 -1.88
CA ASP A 71 -3.03 17.44 -3.21
C ASP A 71 -1.85 18.27 -3.71
N ALA A 72 -0.89 17.59 -4.30
CA ALA A 72 0.34 18.16 -4.78
C ALA A 72 0.68 17.63 -6.17
N GLU A 73 1.49 18.41 -6.90
CA GLU A 73 2.10 17.95 -8.14
C GLU A 73 2.97 16.72 -7.85
N GLY A 74 2.98 15.77 -8.77
CA GLY A 74 3.72 14.53 -8.63
C GLY A 74 4.63 14.23 -9.81
N ALA A 75 5.48 13.23 -9.63
CA ALA A 75 6.32 12.64 -10.65
C ALA A 75 5.57 11.53 -11.42
N GLU A 76 6.28 10.76 -12.22
CA GLU A 76 5.73 9.59 -12.91
C GLU A 76 5.05 8.62 -11.91
N GLY A 77 3.82 8.25 -12.16
CA GLY A 77 3.03 7.37 -11.30
C GLY A 77 2.20 8.07 -10.22
N ALA A 78 2.30 9.41 -10.09
CA ALA A 78 1.54 10.18 -9.11
C ALA A 78 0.02 10.05 -9.29
N ASP A 79 -0.47 9.83 -10.51
CA ASP A 79 -1.90 9.64 -10.76
C ASP A 79 -2.46 8.41 -10.06
N GLY A 80 -1.68 7.33 -9.98
CA GLY A 80 -2.05 6.14 -9.20
C GLY A 80 -2.15 6.44 -7.70
N VAL A 81 -1.24 7.23 -7.15
CA VAL A 81 -1.27 7.66 -5.75
C VAL A 81 -2.49 8.54 -5.47
N ARG A 82 -2.78 9.50 -6.35
CA ARG A 82 -3.97 10.35 -6.25
C ARG A 82 -5.26 9.53 -6.32
N ALA A 83 -5.31 8.54 -7.21
CA ALA A 83 -6.46 7.65 -7.33
C ALA A 83 -6.68 6.83 -6.04
N MET A 84 -5.61 6.29 -5.44
CA MET A 84 -5.71 5.59 -4.15
C MET A 84 -6.26 6.49 -3.04
N LEU A 85 -5.80 7.76 -2.98
CA LEU A 85 -6.31 8.75 -2.01
C LEU A 85 -7.77 9.08 -2.26
N ALA A 86 -8.13 9.41 -3.51
CA ALA A 86 -9.47 9.86 -3.88
C ALA A 86 -10.52 8.78 -3.69
N THR A 87 -10.14 7.51 -3.74
CA THR A 87 -11.04 6.36 -3.56
C THR A 87 -11.10 5.83 -2.13
N ALA A 88 -10.35 6.44 -1.19
CA ALA A 88 -10.44 6.06 0.22
C ALA A 88 -11.88 6.25 0.74
N PRO A 89 -12.49 5.20 1.32
CA PRO A 89 -13.89 5.27 1.70
C PRO A 89 -14.08 6.21 2.91
N PRO A 90 -15.13 7.03 2.93
CA PRO A 90 -15.42 7.86 4.09
C PRO A 90 -16.03 7.07 5.26
N VAL A 91 -16.41 5.82 5.01
CA VAL A 91 -17.09 4.94 5.97
C VAL A 91 -16.19 3.79 6.40
N TRP A 92 -16.26 3.45 7.69
CA TRP A 92 -15.51 2.35 8.29
C TRP A 92 -16.35 1.08 8.29
N THR A 93 -16.40 0.40 7.15
CA THR A 93 -17.08 -0.90 6.98
C THR A 93 -16.16 -1.88 6.27
N VAL A 94 -16.30 -3.18 6.59
CA VAL A 94 -15.51 -4.25 5.97
C VAL A 94 -15.55 -4.16 4.44
N ASP A 95 -16.74 -4.02 3.85
CA ASP A 95 -16.90 -4.06 2.40
C ASP A 95 -16.25 -2.87 1.70
N ALA A 96 -16.45 -1.66 2.23
CA ALA A 96 -15.84 -0.45 1.68
C ALA A 96 -14.30 -0.48 1.81
N LEU A 97 -13.80 -0.87 2.98
CA LEU A 97 -12.37 -0.98 3.25
C LEU A 97 -11.72 -2.10 2.44
N ARG A 98 -12.42 -3.24 2.25
CA ARG A 98 -11.92 -4.34 1.41
C ARG A 98 -11.79 -3.91 -0.05
N THR A 99 -12.80 -3.26 -0.61
CA THR A 99 -12.78 -2.74 -1.97
C THR A 99 -11.62 -1.77 -2.16
N TRP A 100 -11.42 -0.87 -1.22
CA TRP A 100 -10.32 0.08 -1.26
C TRP A 100 -8.94 -0.58 -1.10
N ALA A 101 -8.77 -1.45 -0.12
CA ALA A 101 -7.52 -2.19 0.11
C ALA A 101 -7.13 -3.03 -1.11
N ASP A 102 -8.11 -3.66 -1.75
CA ASP A 102 -7.91 -4.45 -2.97
C ASP A 102 -7.41 -3.59 -4.14
N ALA A 103 -8.04 -2.45 -4.38
CA ALA A 103 -7.64 -1.49 -5.40
C ALA A 103 -6.24 -0.90 -5.10
N CYS A 104 -5.97 -0.51 -3.85
CA CYS A 104 -4.65 -0.03 -3.42
C CYS A 104 -3.55 -1.07 -3.62
N SER A 105 -3.84 -2.33 -3.30
CA SER A 105 -2.93 -3.45 -3.49
C SER A 105 -2.48 -3.58 -4.95
N SER A 106 -3.44 -3.66 -5.88
CA SER A 106 -3.15 -3.76 -7.31
C SER A 106 -2.36 -2.57 -7.83
N THR A 107 -2.78 -1.36 -7.46
CA THR A 107 -2.14 -0.12 -7.88
C THR A 107 -0.71 -0.02 -7.36
N ALA A 108 -0.46 -0.32 -6.09
CA ALA A 108 0.88 -0.26 -5.51
C ALA A 108 1.84 -1.28 -6.16
N LEU A 109 1.37 -2.50 -6.42
CA LEU A 109 2.16 -3.51 -7.12
C LEU A 109 2.53 -3.05 -8.54
N ALA A 110 1.56 -2.53 -9.29
CA ALA A 110 1.81 -2.00 -10.64
C ALA A 110 2.79 -0.83 -10.62
N LEU A 111 2.63 0.12 -9.67
CA LEU A 111 3.53 1.26 -9.53
C LEU A 111 4.98 0.85 -9.21
N HIS A 112 5.18 -0.08 -8.29
CA HIS A 112 6.51 -0.59 -7.97
C HIS A 112 7.13 -1.35 -9.15
N GLY A 113 6.35 -2.21 -9.80
CA GLY A 113 6.80 -3.01 -10.94
C GLY A 113 7.19 -2.17 -12.17
N ARG A 114 6.63 -0.98 -12.34
CA ARG A 114 7.04 -0.05 -13.43
C ARG A 114 8.51 0.37 -13.33
N PHE A 115 9.11 0.28 -12.15
CA PHE A 115 10.52 0.57 -11.94
C PHE A 115 11.42 -0.67 -12.08
N ASP A 116 10.87 -1.85 -12.28
CA ASP A 116 11.62 -3.04 -12.65
C ASP A 116 12.07 -2.96 -14.11
N ALA A 117 13.22 -3.54 -14.44
CA ALA A 117 13.82 -3.46 -15.78
C ALA A 117 12.92 -4.09 -16.86
N ALA A 118 12.21 -5.15 -16.54
CA ALA A 118 11.30 -5.85 -17.45
C ALA A 118 9.90 -5.22 -17.51
N GLY A 119 9.61 -4.22 -16.66
CA GLY A 119 8.28 -3.66 -16.52
C GLY A 119 7.28 -4.65 -15.91
N VAL A 120 5.99 -4.44 -16.18
CA VAL A 120 4.89 -5.26 -15.68
C VAL A 120 4.11 -5.82 -16.87
N PRO A 121 4.34 -7.09 -17.26
CA PRO A 121 3.52 -7.75 -18.26
C PRO A 121 2.04 -7.85 -17.85
N ASP A 122 1.15 -7.89 -18.84
CA ASP A 122 -0.28 -8.03 -18.59
C ASP A 122 -0.59 -9.28 -17.75
N GLY A 123 -1.47 -9.12 -16.77
CA GLY A 123 -1.89 -10.19 -15.87
C GLY A 123 -0.86 -10.59 -14.80
N LEU A 124 0.35 -10.02 -14.78
CA LEU A 124 1.36 -10.37 -13.79
C LEU A 124 0.95 -9.98 -12.37
N VAL A 125 0.37 -8.79 -12.19
CA VAL A 125 -0.08 -8.32 -10.87
C VAL A 125 -1.12 -9.26 -10.30
N GLU A 126 -2.12 -9.65 -11.08
CA GLU A 126 -3.20 -10.54 -10.68
C GLU A 126 -2.66 -11.93 -10.31
N ARG A 127 -1.74 -12.49 -11.09
CA ARG A 127 -1.08 -13.77 -10.77
C ARG A 127 -0.28 -13.68 -9.47
N CYS A 128 0.50 -12.61 -9.28
CA CYS A 128 1.26 -12.40 -8.06
C CYS A 128 0.35 -12.34 -6.82
N ARG A 129 -0.77 -11.64 -6.92
CA ARG A 129 -1.76 -11.54 -5.84
C ARG A 129 -2.42 -12.88 -5.53
N ALA A 130 -2.61 -13.71 -6.54
CA ALA A 130 -3.13 -15.07 -6.40
C ALA A 130 -2.10 -16.11 -5.90
N GLY A 131 -0.84 -15.70 -5.71
CA GLY A 131 0.21 -16.55 -5.16
C GLY A 131 1.26 -17.06 -6.16
N ASP A 132 1.15 -16.68 -7.45
CA ASP A 132 2.15 -16.99 -8.47
C ASP A 132 2.98 -15.75 -8.81
N ALA A 133 4.14 -15.65 -8.18
CA ALA A 133 5.08 -14.54 -8.40
C ALA A 133 6.11 -14.83 -9.50
N ALA A 134 5.92 -15.86 -10.31
CA ALA A 134 6.82 -16.17 -11.41
C ALA A 134 6.88 -15.00 -12.42
N GLY A 135 8.08 -14.53 -12.69
CA GLY A 135 8.34 -13.39 -13.59
C GLY A 135 8.24 -12.00 -12.92
N ALA A 136 7.94 -11.94 -11.62
CA ALA A 136 7.97 -10.67 -10.89
C ALA A 136 9.40 -10.14 -10.76
N GLY A 137 9.61 -8.88 -11.13
CA GLY A 137 10.87 -8.18 -10.87
C GLY A 137 11.07 -7.89 -9.37
N PRO A 138 12.27 -7.47 -8.96
CA PRO A 138 12.62 -7.32 -7.55
C PRO A 138 11.78 -6.28 -6.82
N LEU A 139 11.34 -5.20 -7.47
CA LEU A 139 10.52 -4.17 -6.84
C LEU A 139 9.08 -4.62 -6.66
N LEU A 140 8.48 -5.24 -7.68
CA LEU A 140 7.15 -5.83 -7.59
C LEU A 140 7.12 -6.94 -6.54
N ALA A 141 8.07 -7.88 -6.58
CA ALA A 141 8.17 -8.97 -5.61
C ALA A 141 8.42 -8.46 -4.19
N GLY A 142 9.22 -7.40 -4.04
CA GLY A 142 9.45 -6.74 -2.75
C GLY A 142 8.18 -6.11 -2.19
N GLU A 143 7.41 -5.42 -3.01
CA GLU A 143 6.13 -4.83 -2.61
C GLU A 143 5.10 -5.92 -2.24
N LEU A 144 5.00 -7.00 -3.02
CA LEU A 144 4.13 -8.14 -2.71
C LEU A 144 4.41 -8.69 -1.31
N ARG A 145 5.68 -8.97 -0.99
CA ARG A 145 6.07 -9.46 0.35
C ARG A 145 5.72 -8.47 1.46
N ARG A 146 5.88 -7.16 1.23
CA ARG A 146 5.52 -6.14 2.22
C ARG A 146 4.02 -6.08 2.45
N GLN A 147 3.20 -6.20 1.41
CA GLN A 147 1.75 -6.23 1.56
C GLN A 147 1.30 -7.44 2.38
N GLN A 148 1.85 -8.62 2.11
CA GLN A 148 1.59 -9.82 2.91
C GLN A 148 2.01 -9.62 4.37
N ALA A 149 3.22 -9.13 4.62
CA ALA A 149 3.74 -8.89 5.96
C ALA A 149 2.92 -7.83 6.74
N VAL A 150 2.40 -6.80 6.07
CA VAL A 150 1.52 -5.79 6.68
C VAL A 150 0.21 -6.43 7.15
N LEU A 151 -0.45 -7.23 6.30
CA LEU A 151 -1.70 -7.92 6.65
C LEU A 151 -1.49 -8.92 7.79
N GLU A 152 -0.42 -9.70 7.72
CA GLU A 152 -0.06 -10.64 8.78
C GLU A 152 0.23 -9.92 10.11
N ALA A 153 0.98 -8.82 10.07
CA ALA A 153 1.26 -8.02 11.25
C ALA A 153 -0.03 -7.40 11.82
N ALA A 154 -0.87 -6.80 11.00
CA ALA A 154 -2.11 -6.14 11.43
C ALA A 154 -3.07 -7.10 12.14
N ALA A 155 -3.04 -8.39 11.81
CA ALA A 155 -3.83 -9.43 12.50
C ALA A 155 -3.45 -9.60 13.98
N HIS A 156 -2.31 -9.06 14.43
CA HIS A 156 -1.84 -9.13 15.82
C HIS A 156 -2.21 -7.89 16.67
N GLY A 157 -3.21 -7.13 16.25
CA GLY A 157 -3.71 -5.99 17.01
C GLY A 157 -2.77 -4.79 17.06
N PRO A 158 -2.79 -3.96 18.13
CA PRO A 158 -2.06 -2.69 18.17
C PRO A 158 -0.54 -2.80 18.01
N THR A 159 0.07 -3.84 18.55
CA THR A 159 1.51 -4.10 18.38
C THR A 159 1.85 -4.42 16.93
N GLY A 160 1.00 -5.21 16.27
CA GLY A 160 1.14 -5.54 14.87
C GLY A 160 0.99 -4.33 13.96
N LEU A 161 0.10 -3.39 14.30
CA LEU A 161 -0.06 -2.13 13.55
C LEU A 161 1.18 -1.24 13.60
N ARG A 162 1.92 -1.23 14.70
CA ARG A 162 3.22 -0.56 14.77
C ARG A 162 4.17 -1.17 13.75
N ARG A 163 4.24 -2.50 13.70
CA ARG A 163 5.08 -3.22 12.73
C ARG A 163 4.64 -2.96 11.29
N ALA A 164 3.34 -2.95 11.01
CA ALA A 164 2.79 -2.61 9.70
C ALA A 164 3.24 -1.22 9.23
N ARG A 165 3.22 -0.23 10.13
CA ARG A 165 3.70 1.12 9.84
C ARG A 165 5.21 1.17 9.59
N GLU A 166 6.01 0.47 10.38
CA GLU A 166 7.47 0.36 10.15
C GLU A 166 7.80 -0.23 8.78
N LEU A 167 7.09 -1.28 8.36
CA LEU A 167 7.21 -1.87 7.02
C LEU A 167 6.85 -0.88 5.91
N SER A 168 5.87 -0.02 6.16
CA SER A 168 5.47 1.03 5.21
C SER A 168 6.55 2.10 5.05
N VAL A 169 7.12 2.57 6.14
CA VAL A 169 8.23 3.54 6.13
C VAL A 169 9.46 2.98 5.41
N GLU A 170 9.79 1.72 5.67
CA GLU A 170 10.91 1.03 5.00
C GLU A 170 10.67 0.92 3.50
N GLY A 171 9.49 0.48 3.07
CA GLY A 171 9.13 0.36 1.66
C GLY A 171 9.14 1.70 0.93
N GLY A 172 8.66 2.76 1.58
CA GLY A 172 8.72 4.13 1.04
C GLY A 172 10.15 4.61 0.82
N ARG A 173 11.08 4.26 1.71
CA ARG A 173 12.52 4.57 1.52
C ARG A 173 13.10 3.87 0.30
N VAL A 174 12.73 2.62 0.06
CA VAL A 174 13.17 1.87 -1.12
C VAL A 174 12.69 2.56 -2.40
N LEU A 175 11.41 2.89 -2.51
CA LEU A 175 10.87 3.56 -3.68
C LEU A 175 11.49 4.94 -3.89
N ARG A 176 11.68 5.72 -2.83
CA ARG A 176 12.35 7.02 -2.89
C ARG A 176 13.76 6.92 -3.46
N ALA A 177 14.52 5.92 -3.03
CA ALA A 177 15.87 5.69 -3.56
C ALA A 177 15.86 5.38 -5.07
N VAL A 178 14.88 4.59 -5.52
CA VAL A 178 14.73 4.25 -6.95
C VAL A 178 14.36 5.48 -7.78
N VAL A 179 13.35 6.25 -7.35
CA VAL A 179 12.91 7.48 -8.01
C VAL A 179 14.05 8.49 -8.10
N SER A 180 14.76 8.71 -6.99
CA SER A 180 15.90 9.63 -6.95
C SER A 180 17.06 9.19 -7.86
N ARG A 181 17.27 7.90 -8.01
CA ARG A 181 18.29 7.36 -8.93
C ARG A 181 17.90 7.63 -10.37
N ARG A 182 16.67 7.34 -10.76
CA ARG A 182 16.16 7.61 -12.13
C ARG A 182 16.27 9.10 -12.49
N ALA A 183 15.87 9.99 -11.59
CA ALA A 183 15.97 11.44 -11.85
C ALA A 183 17.40 11.94 -12.09
N ARG A 184 18.42 11.21 -11.60
CA ARG A 184 19.84 11.56 -11.86
C ARG A 184 20.38 11.01 -13.18
N THR A 185 19.69 10.05 -13.79
CA THR A 185 20.14 9.37 -15.02
C THR A 185 19.32 9.79 -16.26
N ALA A 186 18.28 10.58 -16.07
CA ALA A 186 17.47 11.18 -17.13
C ALA A 186 17.98 12.59 -17.49
#